data_0697e84201aeeaaf4534bde808a418cf
#
_entry.id   0697e84201aeeaaf4534bde808a418cf
#
_cell.length_a   1.000
_cell.length_b   1.000
_cell.length_c   1.000
_cell.angle_alpha   90.00
_cell.angle_beta   90.00
_cell.angle_gamma   90.00
#
_symmetry.space_group_name_H-M   'P 1'
#
loop_
_entity.id
_entity.type
_entity.pdbx_description
1 polymer ?
#
loop_
_entity_poly.entity_id
_entity_poly.type
_entity_poly.pdbx_seq_one_letter_code
_entity_poly.pdbx_strand_id
1 'polypeptide(L)'
;MQSVNNDVKVKMPVQPRISAPKTEHSKTETKDLSNAVMDKLSAAANINKVNVVNKPAEKFELNLSTEELEKRTNKDFLAPKVLLKPDSKEYANLAEGDKQALKHLAKTAKIMDTVYMKMDNEKNLAFKDYLEKETEKGNKDAEMSLKLFNAQKGISGIDMESNMVTLAKGQKDLPGKAFYPADLKKEEFHNILINMLEDGETEEVGKILNQRSIVERDGKKLKAVDYCDKFKEEFTQIADELDKAAETSTNKDFNEYLKLQSKALRNADPMLDAVADKKWAELQDTPLEYTITREQYADRMTGTVMENPKLSKMLNEAGIVPQSKDSLGCRVGIVNKKGTDDLLEIKKYLPMLAEHMPLADQYKQTISASGDAKQTMVDVDLVALSGDGGAYRGGVTLAENLPNGDKMSLTIGGGRRNVYHRQIRSTSQPEKIQKRLDAVLDPKFHKLYNEEADHWFTIGHENAHSLGPKNGDEGLGKYRNIVEENKADMGSLSFLDDLVKVGMYTPEQKDQILVNFATNTFLKSKPTMDQAHRVRSVMQANYFMKEGAIDVSDDGKISVNLEKMVPTAKKMLTEIIKVQLSNDMKTAEDYVNENFKWGEKNEAVAKNLREVNKTLNGVVESPLADELAK
;
A
#
# COMPACT_ATOMS: atom_id res chain seq x y z
N MET A 1 38.85 -13.57 37.73
CA MET A 1 39.24 -12.28 38.31
C MET A 1 38.58 -11.16 37.53
N GLN A 2 37.82 -10.41 38.28
CA GLN A 2 37.25 -9.09 38.08
C GLN A 2 36.34 -8.85 36.83
N SER A 3 35.06 -8.83 37.18
CA SER A 3 33.95 -8.18 36.53
C SER A 3 34.10 -6.65 36.57
N VAL A 4 33.75 -5.95 35.48
CA VAL A 4 33.46 -4.52 35.52
C VAL A 4 32.05 -4.33 34.97
N ASN A 5 31.10 -4.11 35.90
CA ASN A 5 29.80 -3.54 35.62
C ASN A 5 29.95 -2.04 35.35
N ASN A 6 29.40 -1.56 34.24
CA ASN A 6 29.10 -0.15 34.06
C ASN A 6 27.61 0.04 33.83
N ASP A 7 26.89 0.25 34.93
CA ASP A 7 25.52 0.78 34.93
C ASP A 7 25.56 2.29 34.63
N VAL A 8 25.12 2.68 33.44
CA VAL A 8 24.81 4.09 33.14
C VAL A 8 23.33 4.32 33.41
N LYS A 9 23.02 4.88 34.59
CA LYS A 9 21.69 5.40 34.91
C LYS A 9 21.46 6.73 34.20
N VAL A 10 20.60 6.73 33.18
CA VAL A 10 20.06 7.97 32.58
C VAL A 10 18.95 8.48 33.50
N LYS A 11 19.18 9.65 34.15
CA LYS A 11 18.18 10.38 34.91
C LYS A 11 17.22 11.10 33.95
N MET A 12 15.94 10.75 33.99
CA MET A 12 14.88 11.54 33.38
C MET A 12 14.49 12.73 34.27
N PRO A 13 14.18 13.90 33.71
CA PRO A 13 13.73 15.05 34.48
C PRO A 13 12.28 14.86 34.93
N VAL A 14 12.06 15.13 36.22
CA VAL A 14 10.75 15.09 36.91
C VAL A 14 10.01 16.39 36.60
N GLN A 15 8.82 16.28 36.01
CA GLN A 15 7.89 17.41 35.86
C GLN A 15 7.14 17.66 37.18
N PRO A 16 6.84 18.93 37.53
CA PRO A 16 6.17 19.27 38.76
C PRO A 16 4.68 18.94 38.73
N ARG A 17 4.20 18.34 39.84
CA ARG A 17 2.77 18.08 40.08
C ARG A 17 2.02 19.39 40.31
N ILE A 18 0.99 19.63 39.48
CA ILE A 18 -0.02 20.65 39.76
C ILE A 18 -1.17 20.02 40.54
N SER A 19 -1.43 20.53 41.72
CA SER A 19 -2.52 20.11 42.59
C SER A 19 -3.87 20.66 42.13
N ALA A 20 -4.89 19.79 42.09
CA ALA A 20 -6.27 20.15 41.76
C ALA A 20 -6.95 20.92 42.91
N PRO A 21 -7.80 21.90 42.61
CA PRO A 21 -8.63 22.58 43.62
C PRO A 21 -9.88 21.75 43.95
N LYS A 22 -10.24 21.75 45.22
CA LYS A 22 -11.46 21.16 45.77
C LYS A 22 -12.69 21.93 45.34
N THR A 23 -13.70 21.21 44.85
CA THR A 23 -15.04 21.74 44.57
C THR A 23 -15.94 21.58 45.78
N GLU A 24 -16.47 22.70 46.29
CA GLU A 24 -17.63 22.74 47.16
C GLU A 24 -18.92 22.82 46.35
N HIS A 25 -19.91 22.02 46.77
CA HIS A 25 -21.25 22.02 46.19
C HIS A 25 -22.08 23.23 46.65
N SER A 26 -22.65 23.98 45.74
CA SER A 26 -23.82 24.82 45.99
C SER A 26 -24.88 24.52 44.92
N LYS A 27 -26.05 24.07 45.44
CA LYS A 27 -27.30 23.97 44.63
C LYS A 27 -27.93 25.34 44.62
N THR A 28 -28.24 25.88 43.44
CA THR A 28 -29.51 26.58 43.12
C THR A 28 -29.46 27.18 41.70
N GLU A 29 -30.64 27.10 41.04
CA GLU A 29 -31.08 27.85 39.83
C GLU A 29 -30.71 27.28 38.46
N THR A 30 -31.46 26.25 38.09
CA THR A 30 -31.70 25.84 36.69
C THR A 30 -33.03 26.40 36.22
N LYS A 31 -33.03 27.59 35.59
CA LYS A 31 -34.14 28.03 34.70
C LYS A 31 -33.81 29.16 33.72
N ASP A 32 -32.68 29.88 33.85
CA ASP A 32 -32.39 31.03 32.95
C ASP A 32 -31.23 30.82 31.98
N LEU A 33 -30.59 29.62 31.98
CA LEU A 33 -29.47 29.36 31.06
C LEU A 33 -29.89 28.90 29.66
N SER A 34 -31.13 28.44 29.46
CA SER A 34 -31.54 27.89 28.13
C SER A 34 -31.78 28.99 27.10
N ASN A 35 -32.29 30.15 27.51
CA ASN A 35 -32.55 31.26 26.58
C ASN A 35 -31.29 32.04 26.21
N ALA A 36 -30.32 32.19 27.12
CA ALA A 36 -29.05 32.85 26.83
C ALA A 36 -28.10 32.01 25.95
N VAL A 37 -28.26 30.68 25.95
CA VAL A 37 -27.52 29.75 25.07
C VAL A 37 -28.14 29.75 23.66
N MET A 38 -29.46 29.87 23.54
CA MET A 38 -30.15 29.95 22.24
C MET A 38 -29.89 31.27 21.53
N ASP A 39 -29.80 32.38 22.27
CA ASP A 39 -29.46 33.70 21.71
C ASP A 39 -27.98 33.79 21.29
N LYS A 40 -27.07 33.10 21.98
CA LYS A 40 -25.66 32.97 21.56
C LYS A 40 -25.48 32.05 20.37
N LEU A 41 -26.28 31.00 20.24
CA LEU A 41 -26.26 30.08 19.06
C LEU A 41 -26.86 30.77 17.83
N SER A 42 -27.90 31.62 17.96
CA SER A 42 -28.44 32.40 16.86
C SER A 42 -27.53 33.54 16.43
N ALA A 43 -26.78 34.15 17.35
CA ALA A 43 -25.75 35.15 17.05
C ALA A 43 -24.51 34.50 16.37
N ALA A 44 -24.11 33.29 16.77
CA ALA A 44 -23.02 32.52 16.13
C ALA A 44 -23.41 32.04 14.72
N ALA A 45 -24.68 31.74 14.48
CA ALA A 45 -25.18 31.35 13.15
C ALA A 45 -25.20 32.55 12.16
N ASN A 46 -25.23 33.76 12.67
CA ASN A 46 -25.17 34.97 11.83
C ASN A 46 -23.73 35.49 11.58
N ILE A 47 -22.74 35.01 12.30
CA ILE A 47 -21.32 35.39 12.08
C ILE A 47 -20.66 34.53 10.98
N ASN A 48 -21.21 33.35 10.65
CA ASN A 48 -20.72 32.50 9.58
C ASN A 48 -21.26 32.81 8.18
N LYS A 49 -21.79 34.00 7.94
CA LYS A 49 -21.76 34.59 6.61
C LYS A 49 -20.38 35.20 6.36
N VAL A 50 -19.35 34.39 6.46
CA VAL A 50 -18.09 34.66 5.79
C VAL A 50 -18.43 34.82 4.32
N ASN A 51 -18.13 35.99 3.76
CA ASN A 51 -18.17 36.25 2.34
C ASN A 51 -17.55 35.09 1.60
N VAL A 52 -18.38 34.20 1.08
CA VAL A 52 -17.99 33.30 0.00
C VAL A 52 -17.70 34.28 -1.14
N VAL A 53 -16.44 34.67 -1.25
CA VAL A 53 -15.94 35.26 -2.48
C VAL A 53 -16.21 34.17 -3.49
N ASN A 54 -17.23 34.33 -4.31
CA ASN A 54 -17.50 33.52 -5.47
C ASN A 54 -16.24 33.57 -6.35
N LYS A 55 -15.27 32.70 -6.08
CA LYS A 55 -14.24 32.45 -7.07
C LYS A 55 -14.98 32.04 -8.35
N PRO A 56 -14.72 32.71 -9.49
CA PRO A 56 -15.34 32.31 -10.74
C PRO A 56 -15.14 30.81 -10.89
N ALA A 57 -16.22 30.10 -11.26
CA ALA A 57 -16.16 28.64 -11.45
C ALA A 57 -14.96 28.33 -12.36
N GLU A 58 -14.05 27.50 -11.89
CA GLU A 58 -12.85 27.13 -12.64
C GLU A 58 -13.31 26.48 -13.96
N LYS A 59 -12.90 27.04 -15.08
CA LYS A 59 -13.25 26.49 -16.39
C LYS A 59 -12.26 25.36 -16.71
N PHE A 60 -12.77 24.16 -16.86
CA PHE A 60 -11.99 23.03 -17.33
C PHE A 60 -12.23 22.77 -18.81
N GLU A 61 -11.20 22.29 -19.49
CA GLU A 61 -11.26 21.75 -20.84
C GLU A 61 -10.74 20.31 -20.80
N LEU A 62 -11.40 19.40 -21.53
CA LEU A 62 -10.94 18.01 -21.63
C LEU A 62 -9.67 17.93 -22.45
N ASN A 63 -8.74 17.06 -22.05
CA ASN A 63 -7.42 16.95 -22.66
C ASN A 63 -7.33 15.82 -23.69
N LEU A 64 -8.13 14.76 -23.53
CA LEU A 64 -8.12 13.61 -24.44
C LEU A 64 -9.13 13.81 -25.56
N SER A 65 -8.79 13.35 -26.78
CA SER A 65 -9.73 13.30 -27.91
C SER A 65 -10.83 12.26 -27.68
N THR A 66 -11.97 12.42 -28.35
CA THR A 66 -13.07 11.44 -28.31
C THR A 66 -12.56 10.03 -28.67
N GLU A 67 -11.70 9.91 -29.70
CA GLU A 67 -11.12 8.64 -30.12
C GLU A 67 -10.27 7.98 -29.00
N GLU A 68 -9.44 8.76 -28.31
CA GLU A 68 -8.62 8.25 -27.20
C GLU A 68 -9.49 7.89 -25.99
N LEU A 69 -10.55 8.65 -25.71
CA LEU A 69 -11.53 8.34 -24.66
C LEU A 69 -12.29 7.05 -24.98
N GLU A 70 -12.80 6.87 -26.20
CA GLU A 70 -13.47 5.65 -26.64
C GLU A 70 -12.57 4.42 -26.52
N LYS A 71 -11.31 4.56 -26.95
CA LYS A 71 -10.31 3.49 -26.80
C LYS A 71 -10.11 3.14 -25.32
N ARG A 72 -9.85 4.12 -24.44
CA ARG A 72 -9.52 3.90 -23.02
C ARG A 72 -10.69 3.43 -22.17
N THR A 73 -11.92 3.75 -22.56
CA THR A 73 -13.14 3.33 -21.84
C THR A 73 -13.83 2.11 -22.45
N ASN A 74 -13.29 1.58 -23.56
CA ASN A 74 -13.76 0.33 -24.15
C ASN A 74 -13.61 -0.80 -23.13
N LYS A 75 -14.54 -1.75 -23.12
CA LYS A 75 -14.56 -2.92 -22.21
C LYS A 75 -13.29 -3.78 -22.24
N ASP A 76 -12.53 -3.74 -23.34
CA ASP A 76 -11.26 -4.47 -23.44
C ASP A 76 -10.09 -3.71 -22.79
N PHE A 77 -10.19 -2.39 -22.67
CA PHE A 77 -9.15 -1.52 -22.16
C PHE A 77 -9.42 -0.99 -20.76
N LEU A 78 -10.68 -0.87 -20.35
CA LEU A 78 -11.07 -0.54 -18.97
C LEU A 78 -11.52 -1.83 -18.25
N ALA A 79 -10.68 -2.35 -17.37
CA ALA A 79 -10.93 -3.62 -16.69
C ALA A 79 -11.50 -3.39 -15.27
N PRO A 80 -12.78 -3.69 -15.02
CA PRO A 80 -13.32 -3.62 -13.67
C PRO A 80 -12.78 -4.77 -12.80
N LYS A 81 -12.47 -4.47 -11.54
CA LYS A 81 -12.28 -5.42 -10.45
C LYS A 81 -13.40 -5.24 -9.47
N VAL A 82 -14.32 -6.19 -9.47
CA VAL A 82 -15.52 -6.14 -8.65
C VAL A 82 -15.24 -6.81 -7.31
N LEU A 83 -15.33 -6.06 -6.23
CA LEU A 83 -15.19 -6.56 -4.86
C LEU A 83 -16.48 -7.28 -4.40
N LEU A 84 -16.58 -7.58 -3.10
CA LEU A 84 -17.75 -8.30 -2.56
C LEU A 84 -19.06 -7.63 -2.94
N LYS A 85 -20.02 -8.48 -3.34
CA LYS A 85 -21.39 -8.07 -3.68
C LYS A 85 -22.32 -8.20 -2.48
N PRO A 86 -23.47 -7.48 -2.48
CA PRO A 86 -24.46 -7.55 -1.40
C PRO A 86 -25.04 -8.94 -1.15
N ASP A 87 -25.09 -9.79 -2.16
CA ASP A 87 -25.60 -11.17 -2.11
C ASP A 87 -24.52 -12.22 -1.77
N SER A 88 -23.30 -11.78 -1.40
CA SER A 88 -22.21 -12.69 -1.05
C SER A 88 -22.47 -13.47 0.23
N LYS A 89 -22.00 -14.71 0.27
CA LYS A 89 -22.10 -15.58 1.45
C LYS A 89 -21.30 -15.04 2.63
N GLU A 90 -20.18 -14.42 2.37
CA GLU A 90 -19.28 -13.80 3.34
C GLU A 90 -20.03 -12.74 4.13
N TYR A 91 -20.76 -11.86 3.44
CA TYR A 91 -21.59 -10.83 4.09
C TYR A 91 -22.82 -11.44 4.77
N ALA A 92 -23.51 -12.39 4.11
CA ALA A 92 -24.71 -13.02 4.66
C ALA A 92 -24.44 -13.73 6.00
N ASN A 93 -23.27 -14.34 6.16
CA ASN A 93 -22.86 -15.11 7.33
C ASN A 93 -22.34 -14.27 8.50
N LEU A 94 -22.15 -12.96 8.34
CA LEU A 94 -21.74 -12.09 9.45
C LEU A 94 -22.81 -12.02 10.53
N ALA A 95 -22.40 -11.91 11.78
CA ALA A 95 -23.28 -11.54 12.87
C ALA A 95 -23.90 -10.15 12.63
N GLU A 96 -25.10 -9.90 13.15
CA GLU A 96 -25.79 -8.63 12.88
C GLU A 96 -25.02 -7.41 13.37
N GLY A 97 -24.34 -7.51 14.54
CA GLY A 97 -23.48 -6.44 15.03
C GLY A 97 -22.33 -6.12 14.08
N ASP A 98 -21.73 -7.15 13.48
CA ASP A 98 -20.63 -6.97 12.52
C ASP A 98 -21.12 -6.41 11.17
N LYS A 99 -22.35 -6.73 10.74
CA LYS A 99 -22.99 -6.09 9.58
C LYS A 99 -23.18 -4.58 9.82
N GLN A 100 -23.64 -4.21 11.02
CA GLN A 100 -23.78 -2.80 11.39
C GLN A 100 -22.42 -2.10 11.45
N ALA A 101 -21.40 -2.73 12.04
CA ALA A 101 -20.04 -2.20 12.04
C ALA A 101 -19.51 -2.00 10.60
N LEU A 102 -19.71 -2.99 9.72
CA LEU A 102 -19.28 -2.93 8.32
C LEU A 102 -19.94 -1.76 7.57
N LYS A 103 -21.21 -1.44 7.87
CA LYS A 103 -21.91 -0.27 7.32
C LYS A 103 -21.16 1.03 7.67
N HIS A 104 -20.75 1.20 8.91
CA HIS A 104 -19.99 2.36 9.35
C HIS A 104 -18.61 2.39 8.70
N LEU A 105 -17.90 1.26 8.63
CA LEU A 105 -16.60 1.15 7.96
C LEU A 105 -16.69 1.46 6.47
N ALA A 106 -17.76 1.05 5.77
CA ALA A 106 -17.98 1.39 4.36
C ALA A 106 -18.13 2.90 4.13
N LYS A 107 -18.75 3.63 5.08
CA LYS A 107 -18.85 5.09 5.02
C LYS A 107 -17.47 5.76 5.16
N THR A 108 -16.61 5.25 6.05
CA THR A 108 -15.25 5.79 6.19
C THR A 108 -14.47 5.69 4.88
N ALA A 109 -14.66 4.61 4.12
CA ALA A 109 -14.01 4.42 2.83
C ALA A 109 -14.38 5.53 1.83
N LYS A 110 -15.66 5.93 1.76
CA LYS A 110 -16.09 7.03 0.87
C LYS A 110 -15.51 8.39 1.27
N ILE A 111 -15.42 8.66 2.57
CA ILE A 111 -14.83 9.90 3.08
C ILE A 111 -13.31 9.90 2.79
N MET A 112 -12.65 8.76 2.93
CA MET A 112 -11.21 8.63 2.65
C MET A 112 -10.88 8.88 1.17
N ASP A 113 -11.74 8.51 0.22
CA ASP A 113 -11.57 8.87 -1.20
C ASP A 113 -11.54 10.41 -1.39
N THR A 114 -12.34 11.16 -0.61
CA THR A 114 -12.31 12.63 -0.64
C THR A 114 -10.98 13.17 -0.10
N VAL A 115 -10.49 12.61 1.02
CA VAL A 115 -9.17 12.98 1.57
C VAL A 115 -8.07 12.74 0.54
N TYR A 116 -8.05 11.54 -0.06
CA TYR A 116 -7.07 11.19 -1.08
C TYR A 116 -7.10 12.15 -2.29
N MET A 117 -8.29 12.46 -2.82
CA MET A 117 -8.43 13.38 -3.94
C MET A 117 -7.87 14.78 -3.61
N LYS A 118 -8.06 15.26 -2.37
CA LYS A 118 -7.48 16.52 -1.88
C LYS A 118 -5.95 16.45 -1.74
N MET A 119 -5.40 15.29 -1.37
CA MET A 119 -3.95 15.06 -1.27
C MET A 119 -3.27 14.93 -2.63
N ASP A 120 -3.95 14.35 -3.62
CA ASP A 120 -3.38 14.14 -4.95
C ASP A 120 -3.33 15.44 -5.77
N ASN A 121 -4.44 16.18 -5.83
CA ASN A 121 -4.52 17.47 -6.54
C ASN A 121 -5.67 18.31 -5.99
N GLU A 122 -5.39 19.58 -5.66
CA GLU A 122 -6.39 20.52 -5.12
C GLU A 122 -7.60 20.70 -6.03
N LYS A 123 -7.46 20.46 -7.33
CA LYS A 123 -8.52 20.61 -8.34
C LYS A 123 -9.36 19.36 -8.57
N ASN A 124 -9.00 18.23 -7.99
CA ASN A 124 -9.68 16.96 -8.24
C ASN A 124 -11.18 17.02 -7.98
N LEU A 125 -11.60 17.57 -6.84
CA LEU A 125 -13.02 17.67 -6.48
C LEU A 125 -13.79 18.59 -7.42
N ALA A 126 -13.23 19.75 -7.76
CA ALA A 126 -13.86 20.70 -8.68
C ALA A 126 -13.94 20.11 -10.10
N PHE A 127 -12.94 19.37 -10.54
CA PHE A 127 -12.95 18.71 -11.85
C PHE A 127 -13.96 17.55 -11.89
N LYS A 128 -14.06 16.78 -10.83
CA LYS A 128 -15.07 15.73 -10.70
C LYS A 128 -16.48 16.30 -10.82
N ASP A 129 -16.79 17.35 -10.05
CA ASP A 129 -18.07 18.07 -10.12
C ASP A 129 -18.36 18.63 -11.52
N TYR A 130 -17.35 19.15 -12.21
CA TYR A 130 -17.45 19.56 -13.60
C TYR A 130 -17.82 18.38 -14.52
N LEU A 131 -17.15 17.24 -14.40
CA LEU A 131 -17.43 16.06 -15.22
C LEU A 131 -18.85 15.51 -14.97
N GLU A 132 -19.28 15.46 -13.71
CA GLU A 132 -20.62 15.01 -13.33
C GLU A 132 -21.70 15.92 -13.95
N LYS A 133 -21.56 17.25 -13.83
CA LYS A 133 -22.49 18.22 -14.43
C LYS A 133 -22.52 18.17 -15.95
N GLU A 134 -21.38 18.01 -16.60
CA GLU A 134 -21.33 17.89 -18.07
C GLU A 134 -21.92 16.55 -18.54
N THR A 135 -21.75 15.47 -17.77
CA THR A 135 -22.38 14.17 -18.04
C THR A 135 -23.92 14.27 -17.95
N GLU A 136 -24.44 14.96 -16.94
CA GLU A 136 -25.88 15.24 -16.79
C GLU A 136 -26.47 16.03 -17.97
N LYS A 137 -25.66 16.87 -18.62
CA LYS A 137 -26.04 17.59 -19.85
C LYS A 137 -25.96 16.74 -21.13
N GLY A 138 -25.53 15.47 -20.99
CA GLY A 138 -25.39 14.53 -22.11
C GLY A 138 -24.06 14.63 -22.86
N ASN A 139 -23.03 15.24 -22.28
CA ASN A 139 -21.69 15.29 -22.87
C ASN A 139 -21.01 13.92 -22.72
N LYS A 140 -20.90 13.18 -23.82
CA LYS A 140 -20.30 11.84 -23.84
C LYS A 140 -18.81 11.81 -23.51
N ASP A 141 -18.05 12.84 -23.93
CA ASP A 141 -16.63 12.93 -23.62
C ASP A 141 -16.41 13.14 -22.11
N ALA A 142 -17.30 13.92 -21.47
CA ALA A 142 -17.28 14.10 -20.02
C ALA A 142 -17.66 12.79 -19.29
N GLU A 143 -18.64 12.03 -19.76
CA GLU A 143 -19.00 10.71 -19.22
C GLU A 143 -17.83 9.74 -19.29
N MET A 144 -17.14 9.65 -20.43
CA MET A 144 -15.96 8.81 -20.60
C MET A 144 -14.79 9.28 -19.72
N SER A 145 -14.58 10.60 -19.64
CA SER A 145 -13.57 11.18 -18.78
C SER A 145 -13.85 10.91 -17.29
N LEU A 146 -15.12 10.91 -16.86
CA LEU A 146 -15.52 10.57 -15.50
C LEU A 146 -15.23 9.09 -15.18
N LYS A 147 -15.45 8.19 -16.12
CA LYS A 147 -15.05 6.77 -15.96
C LYS A 147 -13.55 6.62 -15.75
N LEU A 148 -12.73 7.33 -16.52
CA LEU A 148 -11.27 7.33 -16.36
C LEU A 148 -10.83 8.03 -15.06
N PHE A 149 -11.47 9.13 -14.68
CA PHE A 149 -11.22 9.82 -13.41
C PHE A 149 -11.43 8.88 -12.23
N ASN A 150 -12.54 8.13 -12.23
CA ASN A 150 -12.84 7.16 -11.18
C ASN A 150 -11.84 5.98 -11.16
N ALA A 151 -11.35 5.55 -12.32
CA ALA A 151 -10.33 4.51 -12.42
C ALA A 151 -8.96 4.96 -11.89
N GLN A 152 -8.54 6.19 -12.20
CA GLN A 152 -7.24 6.75 -11.77
C GLN A 152 -7.33 7.63 -10.52
N LYS A 153 -8.53 7.84 -9.98
CA LYS A 153 -8.82 8.60 -8.75
C LYS A 153 -8.30 10.05 -8.77
N GLY A 154 -8.31 10.70 -9.94
CA GLY A 154 -7.86 12.09 -10.09
C GLY A 154 -7.75 12.57 -11.54
N ILE A 155 -7.38 13.85 -11.70
CA ILE A 155 -7.15 14.48 -13.00
C ILE A 155 -6.01 13.80 -13.75
N SER A 156 -4.95 13.44 -13.06
CA SER A 156 -3.78 12.77 -13.63
C SER A 156 -3.54 11.43 -12.98
N GLY A 157 -3.21 10.42 -13.78
CA GLY A 157 -2.95 9.08 -13.32
C GLY A 157 -1.97 8.34 -14.24
N ILE A 158 -1.41 7.25 -13.74
CA ILE A 158 -0.57 6.33 -14.52
C ILE A 158 -1.45 5.15 -14.94
N ASP A 159 -1.51 4.84 -16.23
CA ASP A 159 -2.23 3.67 -16.70
C ASP A 159 -1.45 2.36 -16.45
N MET A 160 -2.06 1.22 -16.76
CA MET A 160 -1.48 -0.12 -16.54
C MET A 160 -0.21 -0.38 -17.38
N GLU A 161 0.11 0.50 -18.31
CA GLU A 161 1.34 0.47 -19.12
C GLU A 161 2.38 1.47 -18.64
N SER A 162 2.13 2.13 -17.50
CA SER A 162 2.98 3.17 -16.91
C SER A 162 3.03 4.49 -17.70
N ASN A 163 2.02 4.75 -18.56
CA ASN A 163 1.90 6.05 -19.22
C ASN A 163 1.13 7.03 -18.34
N MET A 164 1.61 8.27 -18.27
CA MET A 164 0.89 9.35 -17.61
C MET A 164 -0.33 9.75 -18.44
N VAL A 165 -1.51 9.74 -17.84
CA VAL A 165 -2.79 10.13 -18.45
C VAL A 165 -3.35 11.33 -17.68
N THR A 166 -3.49 12.47 -18.35
CA THR A 166 -4.07 13.70 -17.77
C THR A 166 -5.38 14.04 -18.49
N LEU A 167 -6.46 14.16 -17.74
CA LEU A 167 -7.82 14.35 -18.25
C LEU A 167 -8.18 15.80 -18.51
N ALA A 168 -7.61 16.75 -17.77
CA ALA A 168 -7.86 18.18 -17.92
C ALA A 168 -6.67 18.87 -18.61
N LYS A 169 -6.99 19.68 -19.64
CA LYS A 169 -6.01 20.44 -20.42
C LYS A 169 -5.24 21.43 -19.54
N GLY A 170 -3.95 21.54 -19.77
CA GLY A 170 -3.09 22.45 -19.01
C GLY A 170 -2.76 22.00 -17.58
N GLN A 171 -3.35 20.89 -17.11
CA GLN A 171 -2.96 20.29 -15.84
C GLN A 171 -1.74 19.37 -16.03
N LYS A 172 -0.95 19.25 -14.96
CA LYS A 172 0.25 18.39 -14.95
C LYS A 172 0.25 17.57 -13.67
N ASP A 173 0.88 16.41 -13.74
CA ASP A 173 1.22 15.66 -12.53
C ASP A 173 2.32 16.40 -11.78
N LEU A 174 2.03 16.78 -10.53
CA LEU A 174 2.96 17.57 -9.69
C LEU A 174 3.87 16.64 -8.91
N PRO A 175 5.19 16.91 -8.85
CA PRO A 175 6.13 16.08 -8.08
C PRO A 175 5.78 15.96 -6.60
N GLY A 176 5.26 17.03 -6.00
CA GLY A 176 4.85 17.08 -4.61
C GLY A 176 3.36 16.86 -4.39
N LYS A 177 2.60 16.52 -5.44
CA LYS A 177 1.13 16.42 -5.35
C LYS A 177 0.53 17.67 -4.68
N ALA A 178 -0.59 17.56 -3.98
CA ALA A 178 -1.12 18.67 -3.17
C ALA A 178 -0.54 18.68 -1.73
N PHE A 179 0.51 17.93 -1.47
CA PHE A 179 1.27 18.05 -0.22
C PHE A 179 2.10 19.33 -0.16
N TYR A 180 2.39 19.94 -1.31
CA TYR A 180 3.17 21.17 -1.47
C TYR A 180 2.44 22.14 -2.36
N PRO A 181 2.74 23.46 -2.26
CA PRO A 181 2.24 24.45 -3.20
C PRO A 181 2.53 24.05 -4.64
N ALA A 182 1.50 24.10 -5.51
CA ALA A 182 1.60 23.61 -6.89
C ALA A 182 2.66 24.34 -7.74
N ASP A 183 3.00 25.57 -7.36
CA ASP A 183 4.02 26.42 -8.00
C ASP A 183 5.44 26.22 -7.45
N LEU A 184 5.58 25.46 -6.33
CA LEU A 184 6.86 25.27 -5.65
C LEU A 184 7.79 24.40 -6.48
N LYS A 185 8.94 24.97 -6.85
CA LYS A 185 10.00 24.26 -7.58
C LYS A 185 11.02 23.67 -6.61
N LYS A 186 11.68 22.60 -7.03
CA LYS A 186 12.71 21.89 -6.25
C LYS A 186 13.80 22.82 -5.70
N GLU A 187 14.39 23.63 -6.56
CA GLU A 187 15.47 24.55 -6.18
C GLU A 187 14.98 25.63 -5.20
N GLU A 188 13.78 26.15 -5.42
CA GLU A 188 13.12 27.10 -4.51
C GLU A 188 12.89 26.46 -3.14
N PHE A 189 12.36 25.22 -3.11
CA PHE A 189 12.13 24.45 -1.90
C PHE A 189 13.42 24.30 -1.08
N HIS A 190 14.52 23.87 -1.72
CA HIS A 190 15.80 23.71 -1.05
C HIS A 190 16.31 25.04 -0.49
N ASN A 191 16.23 26.12 -1.25
CA ASN A 191 16.70 27.45 -0.82
C ASN A 191 15.89 27.99 0.36
N ILE A 192 14.57 27.82 0.35
CA ILE A 192 13.72 28.23 1.47
C ILE A 192 14.11 27.47 2.74
N LEU A 193 14.25 26.14 2.66
CA LEU A 193 14.63 25.33 3.83
C LEU A 193 16.04 25.70 4.36
N ILE A 194 17.00 26.00 3.48
CA ILE A 194 18.33 26.46 3.89
C ILE A 194 18.19 27.77 4.67
N ASN A 195 17.46 28.75 4.12
CA ASN A 195 17.27 30.05 4.77
C ASN A 195 16.55 29.90 6.13
N MET A 196 15.53 29.06 6.22
CA MET A 196 14.83 28.79 7.48
C MET A 196 15.76 28.16 8.53
N LEU A 197 16.63 27.24 8.12
CA LEU A 197 17.62 26.64 9.03
C LEU A 197 18.69 27.66 9.47
N GLU A 198 19.13 28.54 8.57
CA GLU A 198 20.05 29.66 8.90
C GLU A 198 19.40 30.67 9.86
N ASP A 199 18.08 30.88 9.75
CA ASP A 199 17.29 31.72 10.66
C ASP A 199 16.99 31.03 12.01
N GLY A 200 17.39 29.76 12.19
CA GLY A 200 17.17 28.97 13.41
C GLY A 200 15.81 28.32 13.53
N GLU A 201 15.01 28.23 12.45
CA GLU A 201 13.65 27.64 12.43
C GLU A 201 13.68 26.11 12.28
N THR A 202 14.57 25.46 13.00
CA THR A 202 14.82 24.00 12.92
C THR A 202 13.58 23.18 13.20
N GLU A 203 12.76 23.58 14.18
CA GLU A 203 11.53 22.88 14.53
C GLU A 203 10.51 22.90 13.38
N GLU A 204 10.32 24.06 12.74
CA GLU A 204 9.37 24.18 11.64
C GLU A 204 9.85 23.43 10.39
N VAL A 205 11.15 23.46 10.10
CA VAL A 205 11.74 22.64 9.02
C VAL A 205 11.52 21.14 9.31
N GLY A 206 11.64 20.70 10.55
CA GLY A 206 11.32 19.33 10.96
C GLY A 206 9.85 18.97 10.70
N LYS A 207 8.92 19.88 10.99
CA LYS A 207 7.49 19.68 10.70
C LYS A 207 7.20 19.67 9.18
N ILE A 208 7.84 20.55 8.42
CA ILE A 208 7.73 20.57 6.94
C ILE A 208 8.19 19.24 6.34
N LEU A 209 9.23 18.63 6.87
CA LEU A 209 9.79 17.37 6.38
C LEU A 209 9.22 16.12 7.08
N ASN A 210 8.15 16.29 7.86
CA ASN A 210 7.42 15.19 8.48
C ASN A 210 6.41 14.57 7.49
N GLN A 211 6.17 13.28 7.62
CA GLN A 211 5.28 12.50 6.74
C GLN A 211 3.79 12.89 6.82
N ARG A 212 3.36 13.55 7.92
CA ARG A 212 1.95 13.86 8.22
C ARG A 212 1.60 15.34 8.14
N SER A 213 2.26 16.10 7.28
CA SER A 213 1.99 17.53 7.10
C SER A 213 1.78 17.93 5.64
N ILE A 214 0.87 18.87 5.43
CA ILE A 214 0.74 19.65 4.20
C ILE A 214 1.61 20.88 4.33
N VAL A 215 2.37 21.20 3.28
CA VAL A 215 3.25 22.37 3.24
C VAL A 215 2.53 23.52 2.56
N GLU A 216 2.43 24.67 3.22
CA GLU A 216 1.81 25.86 2.69
C GLU A 216 2.82 27.02 2.62
N ARG A 217 2.56 28.02 1.76
CA ARG A 217 3.37 29.24 1.72
C ARG A 217 3.04 30.13 2.92
N ASP A 218 4.06 30.70 3.54
CA ASP A 218 3.96 31.74 4.56
C ASP A 218 4.90 32.90 4.18
N GLY A 219 4.38 33.79 3.34
CA GLY A 219 5.20 34.84 2.74
C GLY A 219 6.34 34.29 1.88
N LYS A 220 7.58 34.51 2.33
CA LYS A 220 8.79 33.99 1.67
C LYS A 220 9.24 32.64 2.26
N LYS A 221 8.58 32.15 3.31
CA LYS A 221 8.86 30.89 4.00
C LYS A 221 7.78 29.86 3.67
N LEU A 222 7.95 28.69 4.22
CA LEU A 222 6.97 27.62 4.21
C LEU A 222 6.55 27.32 5.65
N LYS A 223 5.34 26.82 5.81
CA LYS A 223 4.83 26.31 7.08
C LYS A 223 4.21 24.94 6.90
N ALA A 224 4.27 24.13 7.94
CA ALA A 224 3.60 22.85 8.01
C ALA A 224 2.19 23.01 8.60
N VAL A 225 1.22 22.30 8.02
CA VAL A 225 -0.13 22.14 8.58
C VAL A 225 -0.34 20.64 8.77
N ASP A 226 -0.57 20.20 10.01
CA ASP A 226 -0.81 18.78 10.29
C ASP A 226 -2.06 18.27 9.57
N TYR A 227 -2.08 16.98 9.20
CA TYR A 227 -3.22 16.36 8.55
C TYR A 227 -4.50 16.45 9.37
N CYS A 228 -4.41 16.34 10.70
CA CYS A 228 -5.57 16.48 11.61
C CYS A 228 -6.21 17.86 11.54
N ASP A 229 -5.42 18.91 11.27
CA ASP A 229 -5.93 20.27 11.08
C ASP A 229 -6.39 20.50 9.63
N LYS A 230 -5.62 20.04 8.65
CA LYS A 230 -5.93 20.23 7.22
C LYS A 230 -7.19 19.50 6.78
N PHE A 231 -7.38 18.27 7.26
CA PHE A 231 -8.52 17.41 6.94
C PHE A 231 -9.47 17.21 8.13
N LYS A 232 -9.54 18.19 9.01
CA LYS A 232 -10.28 18.12 10.28
C LYS A 232 -11.73 17.67 10.11
N GLU A 233 -12.41 18.17 9.11
CA GLU A 233 -13.80 17.82 8.84
C GLU A 233 -13.93 16.35 8.47
N GLU A 234 -13.17 15.89 7.50
CA GLU A 234 -13.19 14.50 7.03
C GLU A 234 -12.71 13.53 8.12
N PHE A 235 -11.63 13.89 8.81
CA PHE A 235 -11.10 13.03 9.89
C PHE A 235 -12.06 12.93 11.07
N THR A 236 -12.78 14.00 11.40
CA THR A 236 -13.84 13.93 12.43
C THR A 236 -14.96 12.98 12.00
N GLN A 237 -15.42 13.09 10.75
CA GLN A 237 -16.47 12.20 10.23
C GLN A 237 -16.02 10.74 10.20
N ILE A 238 -14.79 10.45 9.74
CA ILE A 238 -14.23 9.10 9.76
C ILE A 238 -14.16 8.57 11.18
N ALA A 239 -13.64 9.38 12.11
CA ALA A 239 -13.48 9.00 13.51
C ALA A 239 -14.84 8.71 14.19
N ASP A 240 -15.87 9.50 13.90
CA ASP A 240 -17.24 9.27 14.41
C ASP A 240 -17.83 7.96 13.87
N GLU A 241 -17.59 7.62 12.61
CA GLU A 241 -18.04 6.35 12.04
C GLU A 241 -17.25 5.17 12.62
N LEU A 242 -15.95 5.33 12.91
CA LEU A 242 -15.15 4.29 13.60
C LEU A 242 -15.63 4.04 15.03
N ASP A 243 -15.99 5.09 15.77
CA ASP A 243 -16.54 4.94 17.11
C ASP A 243 -17.88 4.18 17.09
N LYS A 244 -18.79 4.47 16.13
CA LYS A 244 -20.03 3.73 15.93
C LYS A 244 -19.79 2.27 15.52
N ALA A 245 -18.82 2.00 14.66
CA ALA A 245 -18.42 0.64 14.31
C ALA A 245 -17.93 -0.13 15.54
N ALA A 246 -17.13 0.52 16.39
CA ALA A 246 -16.64 -0.06 17.63
C ALA A 246 -17.71 -0.34 18.68
N GLU A 247 -18.86 0.32 18.61
CA GLU A 247 -20.01 0.08 19.50
C GLU A 247 -20.83 -1.13 19.07
N THR A 248 -20.77 -1.53 17.80
CA THR A 248 -21.62 -2.56 17.20
C THR A 248 -20.92 -3.87 16.89
N SER A 249 -19.62 -3.84 16.57
CA SER A 249 -18.86 -5.06 16.26
C SER A 249 -18.76 -6.02 17.46
N THR A 250 -18.79 -7.30 17.16
CA THR A 250 -18.81 -8.37 18.18
C THR A 250 -17.43 -8.66 18.79
N ASN A 251 -16.33 -8.25 18.14
CA ASN A 251 -14.97 -8.52 18.60
C ASN A 251 -14.40 -7.35 19.43
N LYS A 252 -14.10 -7.60 20.71
CA LYS A 252 -13.65 -6.57 21.66
C LYS A 252 -12.29 -5.96 21.30
N ASP A 253 -11.34 -6.78 20.82
CA ASP A 253 -10.01 -6.31 20.43
C ASP A 253 -10.09 -5.43 19.19
N PHE A 254 -10.93 -5.79 18.24
CA PHE A 254 -11.20 -4.97 17.07
C PHE A 254 -11.87 -3.64 17.45
N ASN A 255 -12.82 -3.66 18.41
CA ASN A 255 -13.45 -2.45 18.92
C ASN A 255 -12.44 -1.50 19.58
N GLU A 256 -11.51 -2.04 20.36
CA GLU A 256 -10.42 -1.25 20.96
C GLU A 256 -9.52 -0.64 19.89
N TYR A 257 -9.15 -1.41 18.88
CA TYR A 257 -8.37 -0.92 17.74
C TYR A 257 -9.07 0.23 17.02
N LEU A 258 -10.36 0.09 16.69
CA LEU A 258 -11.13 1.15 16.02
C LEU A 258 -11.18 2.44 16.84
N LYS A 259 -11.32 2.35 18.17
CA LYS A 259 -11.27 3.52 19.09
C LYS A 259 -9.89 4.18 19.12
N LEU A 260 -8.82 3.38 19.09
CA LEU A 260 -7.46 3.93 19.01
C LEU A 260 -7.25 4.66 17.68
N GLN A 261 -7.71 4.10 16.58
CA GLN A 261 -7.62 4.71 15.27
C GLN A 261 -8.46 6.00 15.17
N SER A 262 -9.67 5.98 15.74
CA SER A 262 -10.54 7.17 15.87
C SER A 262 -9.84 8.29 16.66
N LYS A 263 -9.19 7.94 17.76
CA LYS A 263 -8.42 8.89 18.57
C LYS A 263 -7.22 9.45 17.81
N ALA A 264 -6.49 8.62 17.06
CA ALA A 264 -5.34 9.05 16.26
C ALA A 264 -5.74 10.07 15.18
N LEU A 265 -6.89 9.87 14.51
CA LEU A 265 -7.39 10.80 13.50
C LEU A 265 -7.79 12.19 14.06
N ARG A 266 -8.16 12.27 15.33
CA ARG A 266 -8.55 13.54 15.98
C ARG A 266 -7.39 14.33 16.55
N ASN A 267 -6.18 13.77 16.56
CA ASN A 267 -5.05 14.37 17.26
C ASN A 267 -3.78 14.32 16.41
N ALA A 268 -3.03 15.41 16.42
CA ALA A 268 -1.74 15.53 15.74
C ALA A 268 -0.58 14.89 16.55
N ASP A 269 -0.81 13.73 17.12
CA ASP A 269 0.20 12.98 17.90
C ASP A 269 0.56 11.68 17.17
N PRO A 270 1.72 11.61 16.53
CA PRO A 270 2.15 10.41 15.80
C PRO A 270 2.30 9.16 16.68
N MET A 271 2.43 9.32 18.02
CA MET A 271 2.44 8.20 18.94
C MET A 271 1.10 7.45 18.96
N LEU A 272 -0.02 8.16 18.75
CA LEU A 272 -1.35 7.54 18.72
C LEU A 272 -1.52 6.63 17.51
N ASP A 273 -0.96 7.00 16.35
CA ASP A 273 -0.93 6.12 15.17
C ASP A 273 -0.13 4.85 15.47
N ALA A 274 1.06 5.00 16.05
CA ALA A 274 1.91 3.87 16.40
C ALA A 274 1.22 2.91 17.41
N VAL A 275 0.47 3.44 18.37
CA VAL A 275 -0.31 2.63 19.33
C VAL A 275 -1.46 1.90 18.62
N ALA A 276 -2.15 2.55 17.70
CA ALA A 276 -3.21 1.92 16.90
C ALA A 276 -2.63 0.81 16.00
N ASP A 277 -1.51 1.06 15.32
CA ASP A 277 -0.82 0.07 14.48
C ASP A 277 -0.36 -1.15 15.28
N LYS A 278 0.16 -0.93 16.51
CA LYS A 278 0.53 -2.03 17.41
C LYS A 278 -0.69 -2.89 17.75
N LYS A 279 -1.81 -2.27 18.15
CA LYS A 279 -3.05 -3.01 18.44
C LYS A 279 -3.54 -3.76 17.21
N TRP A 280 -3.50 -3.16 16.04
CA TRP A 280 -3.86 -3.80 14.79
C TRP A 280 -3.01 -5.04 14.47
N ALA A 281 -1.69 -4.93 14.64
CA ALA A 281 -0.78 -6.06 14.43
C ALA A 281 -0.99 -7.22 15.41
N GLU A 282 -1.62 -6.95 16.58
CA GLU A 282 -1.92 -7.94 17.62
C GLU A 282 -3.30 -8.59 17.47
N LEU A 283 -4.15 -8.12 16.54
CA LEU A 283 -5.51 -8.63 16.35
C LEU A 283 -5.52 -10.12 15.99
N GLN A 284 -6.42 -10.87 16.61
CA GLN A 284 -6.63 -12.29 16.40
C GLN A 284 -8.12 -12.56 16.20
N ASP A 285 -8.46 -13.51 15.30
CA ASP A 285 -9.82 -14.01 15.08
C ASP A 285 -10.90 -12.91 14.92
N THR A 286 -10.54 -11.81 14.27
CA THR A 286 -11.50 -10.72 14.00
C THR A 286 -12.41 -11.08 12.84
N PRO A 287 -13.72 -10.77 12.89
CA PRO A 287 -14.64 -11.00 11.77
C PRO A 287 -14.45 -10.02 10.62
N LEU A 288 -13.94 -8.82 10.93
CA LEU A 288 -13.75 -7.73 10.00
C LEU A 288 -12.28 -7.27 9.98
N GLU A 289 -11.88 -6.71 8.86
CA GLU A 289 -10.62 -6.01 8.69
C GLU A 289 -10.86 -4.55 8.34
N TYR A 290 -10.12 -3.68 8.99
CA TYR A 290 -10.04 -2.27 8.71
C TYR A 290 -8.60 -1.79 8.83
N THR A 291 -8.11 -1.08 7.83
CA THR A 291 -6.75 -0.52 7.85
C THR A 291 -6.76 0.86 7.20
N ILE A 292 -6.20 1.86 7.86
CA ILE A 292 -5.80 3.11 7.20
C ILE A 292 -4.41 2.89 6.63
N THR A 293 -4.31 2.92 5.30
CA THR A 293 -3.04 2.75 4.59
C THR A 293 -2.32 4.08 4.46
N ARG A 294 -0.98 4.04 4.43
CA ARG A 294 -0.08 5.19 4.34
C ARG A 294 1.01 4.84 3.34
N GLU A 295 0.85 5.34 2.11
CA GLU A 295 1.77 5.06 1.01
C GLU A 295 2.64 6.29 0.72
N GLN A 296 3.95 6.08 0.56
CA GLN A 296 4.91 7.19 0.44
C GLN A 296 5.42 7.40 -0.99
N TYR A 297 4.90 6.67 -1.96
CA TYR A 297 5.37 6.73 -3.37
C TYR A 297 4.91 7.98 -4.13
N ALA A 298 3.89 8.69 -3.62
CA ALA A 298 3.33 9.86 -4.28
C ALA A 298 4.19 11.12 -4.15
N ASP A 299 4.95 11.23 -3.06
CA ASP A 299 5.83 12.38 -2.78
C ASP A 299 7.20 12.20 -3.42
N ARG A 300 7.44 12.96 -4.48
CA ARG A 300 8.73 13.02 -5.19
C ARG A 300 9.51 14.30 -4.90
N MET A 301 9.09 15.08 -3.87
CA MET A 301 9.75 16.33 -3.46
C MET A 301 10.65 16.13 -2.25
N THR A 302 10.18 15.51 -1.19
CA THR A 302 10.93 15.36 0.07
C THR A 302 12.29 14.70 -0.16
N GLY A 303 12.34 13.59 -0.92
CA GLY A 303 13.60 12.88 -1.17
C GLY A 303 14.69 13.73 -1.83
N THR A 304 14.30 14.77 -2.56
CA THR A 304 15.25 15.64 -3.27
C THR A 304 16.10 16.50 -2.34
N VAL A 305 15.68 16.73 -1.09
CA VAL A 305 16.45 17.59 -0.15
C VAL A 305 17.82 17.00 0.17
N MET A 306 17.94 15.66 0.12
CA MET A 306 19.21 14.96 0.35
C MET A 306 20.16 15.03 -0.84
N GLU A 307 19.68 15.42 -2.02
CA GLU A 307 20.51 15.63 -3.23
C GLU A 307 21.29 16.97 -3.18
N ASN A 308 20.87 17.91 -2.31
CA ASN A 308 21.55 19.17 -2.12
C ASN A 308 22.60 19.04 -0.99
N PRO A 309 23.92 19.11 -1.26
CA PRO A 309 24.94 18.84 -0.24
C PRO A 309 24.90 19.79 0.95
N LYS A 310 24.59 21.09 0.72
CA LYS A 310 24.47 22.08 1.80
C LYS A 310 23.29 21.75 2.69
N LEU A 311 22.10 21.54 2.09
CA LEU A 311 20.88 21.24 2.82
C LEU A 311 20.99 19.93 3.58
N SER A 312 21.47 18.86 2.92
CA SER A 312 21.69 17.56 3.55
C SER A 312 22.60 17.64 4.78
N LYS A 313 23.70 18.40 4.68
CA LYS A 313 24.60 18.64 5.82
C LYS A 313 23.87 19.34 6.97
N MET A 314 23.13 20.43 6.69
CA MET A 314 22.41 21.18 7.71
C MET A 314 21.31 20.36 8.39
N LEU A 315 20.57 19.53 7.62
CA LEU A 315 19.56 18.64 8.16
C LEU A 315 20.18 17.59 9.10
N ASN A 316 21.31 17.00 8.70
CA ASN A 316 22.03 16.04 9.55
C ASN A 316 22.55 16.69 10.84
N GLU A 317 23.11 17.91 10.77
CA GLU A 317 23.55 18.67 11.94
C GLU A 317 22.39 19.03 12.87
N ALA A 318 21.20 19.30 12.31
CA ALA A 318 19.97 19.55 13.06
C ALA A 318 19.28 18.29 13.58
N GLY A 319 19.74 17.09 13.20
CA GLY A 319 19.11 15.81 13.56
C GLY A 319 17.77 15.57 12.87
N ILE A 320 17.49 16.25 11.77
CA ILE A 320 16.25 16.12 10.98
C ILE A 320 16.43 15.01 9.94
N VAL A 321 15.54 14.01 10.00
CA VAL A 321 15.45 12.94 9.00
C VAL A 321 14.22 13.22 8.12
N PRO A 322 14.40 13.62 6.84
CA PRO A 322 13.28 13.85 5.94
C PRO A 322 12.45 12.59 5.71
N GLN A 323 11.13 12.73 5.75
CA GLN A 323 10.17 11.64 5.53
C GLN A 323 9.21 12.03 4.41
N SER A 324 9.08 11.17 3.40
CA SER A 324 8.08 11.36 2.34
C SER A 324 6.68 11.42 2.92
N LYS A 325 5.81 12.20 2.29
CA LYS A 325 4.43 12.42 2.74
C LYS A 325 3.60 11.15 2.60
N ASP A 326 2.80 10.86 3.61
CA ASP A 326 1.82 9.77 3.59
C ASP A 326 0.65 10.13 2.67
N SER A 327 0.46 9.37 1.62
CA SER A 327 -0.77 9.34 0.83
C SER A 327 -1.73 8.36 1.50
N LEU A 328 -2.91 8.84 1.91
CA LEU A 328 -3.83 8.04 2.71
C LEU A 328 -4.82 7.26 1.87
N GLY A 329 -5.15 6.09 2.37
CA GLY A 329 -6.23 5.26 1.89
C GLY A 329 -6.83 4.43 3.00
N CYS A 330 -7.83 3.63 2.70
CA CYS A 330 -8.30 2.63 3.63
C CYS A 330 -8.74 1.34 2.93
N ARG A 331 -8.63 0.26 3.68
CA ARG A 331 -9.10 -1.07 3.34
C ARG A 331 -10.19 -1.46 4.31
N VAL A 332 -11.31 -1.97 3.75
CA VAL A 332 -12.40 -2.54 4.50
C VAL A 332 -12.67 -3.94 3.96
N GLY A 333 -12.77 -4.94 4.83
CA GLY A 333 -13.00 -6.30 4.40
C GLY A 333 -13.64 -7.19 5.45
N ILE A 334 -14.00 -8.38 5.02
CA ILE A 334 -14.48 -9.48 5.84
C ILE A 334 -13.35 -10.50 5.94
N VAL A 335 -12.97 -10.90 7.14
CA VAL A 335 -11.90 -11.88 7.33
C VAL A 335 -12.38 -13.25 6.87
N ASN A 336 -11.64 -13.85 5.95
CA ASN A 336 -11.85 -15.20 5.49
C ASN A 336 -11.12 -16.15 6.45
N LYS A 337 -11.88 -16.76 7.38
CA LYS A 337 -11.31 -17.63 8.40
C LYS A 337 -10.58 -18.83 7.79
N LYS A 338 -11.18 -19.49 6.79
CA LYS A 338 -10.54 -20.65 6.15
C LYS A 338 -9.26 -20.26 5.44
N GLY A 339 -9.28 -19.18 4.66
CA GLY A 339 -8.08 -18.66 4.01
C GLY A 339 -7.00 -18.28 5.02
N THR A 340 -7.38 -17.68 6.14
CA THR A 340 -6.48 -17.33 7.24
C THR A 340 -5.84 -18.58 7.87
N ASP A 341 -6.62 -19.62 8.13
CA ASP A 341 -6.12 -20.89 8.68
C ASP A 341 -5.13 -21.54 7.69
N ASP A 342 -5.42 -21.52 6.39
CA ASP A 342 -4.53 -22.01 5.33
C ASP A 342 -3.19 -21.22 5.29
N LEU A 343 -3.23 -19.89 5.47
CA LEU A 343 -2.03 -19.05 5.56
C LEU A 343 -1.14 -19.37 6.76
N LEU A 344 -1.77 -19.76 7.87
CA LEU A 344 -1.06 -20.03 9.11
C LEU A 344 -0.38 -21.42 9.11
N GLU A 345 -0.79 -22.31 8.23
CA GLU A 345 -0.24 -23.67 8.20
C GLU A 345 1.26 -23.67 7.89
N ILE A 346 1.73 -22.86 6.94
CA ILE A 346 3.16 -22.79 6.58
C ILE A 346 4.04 -22.38 7.77
N LYS A 347 3.51 -21.61 8.72
CA LYS A 347 4.26 -21.15 9.89
C LYS A 347 4.79 -22.31 10.76
N LYS A 348 4.08 -23.43 10.78
CA LYS A 348 4.49 -24.64 11.48
C LYS A 348 5.83 -25.16 10.97
N TYR A 349 6.13 -24.90 9.70
CA TYR A 349 7.30 -25.40 8.99
C TYR A 349 8.44 -24.37 8.88
N LEU A 350 8.20 -23.11 9.24
CA LEU A 350 9.23 -22.06 9.11
C LEU A 350 10.55 -22.38 9.82
N PRO A 351 10.58 -22.99 11.03
CA PRO A 351 11.85 -23.39 11.65
C PRO A 351 12.64 -24.37 10.78
N MET A 352 11.98 -25.39 10.23
CA MET A 352 12.60 -26.37 9.31
C MET A 352 13.10 -25.66 8.03
N LEU A 353 12.29 -24.77 7.45
CA LEU A 353 12.68 -24.03 6.25
C LEU A 353 13.87 -23.11 6.52
N ALA A 354 13.96 -22.52 7.70
CA ALA A 354 15.10 -21.69 8.11
C ALA A 354 16.41 -22.52 8.18
N GLU A 355 16.33 -23.76 8.67
CA GLU A 355 17.48 -24.68 8.69
C GLU A 355 17.91 -25.08 7.26
N HIS A 356 16.96 -25.18 6.33
CA HIS A 356 17.22 -25.53 4.93
C HIS A 356 17.63 -24.33 4.05
N MET A 357 17.65 -23.11 4.61
CA MET A 357 18.12 -21.94 3.88
C MET A 357 19.59 -22.11 3.47
N PRO A 358 19.98 -21.66 2.26
CA PRO A 358 21.39 -21.71 1.84
C PRO A 358 22.29 -20.96 2.81
N LEU A 359 23.46 -21.54 3.13
CA LEU A 359 24.49 -20.92 4.00
C LEU A 359 23.96 -20.56 5.40
N ALA A 360 22.97 -21.30 5.90
CA ALA A 360 22.30 -21.01 7.17
C ALA A 360 23.25 -20.94 8.39
N ASP A 361 24.39 -21.61 8.31
CA ASP A 361 25.49 -21.59 9.30
C ASP A 361 26.33 -20.30 9.30
N GLN A 362 26.22 -19.47 8.25
CA GLN A 362 27.06 -18.28 8.08
C GLN A 362 26.39 -16.99 8.60
N TYR A 363 25.14 -17.03 9.06
CA TYR A 363 24.40 -15.86 9.53
C TYR A 363 23.39 -16.19 10.61
N LYS A 364 22.93 -15.15 11.32
CA LYS A 364 21.79 -15.30 12.23
C LYS A 364 20.50 -15.35 11.44
N GLN A 365 19.66 -16.35 11.71
CA GLN A 365 18.33 -16.44 11.14
C GLN A 365 17.42 -15.31 11.64
N THR A 366 16.52 -14.86 10.77
CA THR A 366 15.48 -13.90 11.11
C THR A 366 14.44 -14.54 12.05
N ILE A 367 14.14 -15.83 11.85
CA ILE A 367 13.20 -16.60 12.67
C ILE A 367 13.95 -17.27 13.83
N SER A 368 13.41 -17.13 15.04
CA SER A 368 13.81 -17.95 16.18
C SER A 368 13.00 -19.25 16.22
N ALA A 369 13.62 -20.35 16.65
CA ALA A 369 12.96 -21.64 16.80
C ALA A 369 11.85 -21.68 17.88
N SER A 370 11.62 -20.58 18.64
CA SER A 370 10.58 -20.47 19.64
C SER A 370 9.24 -20.13 18.98
N GLY A 371 8.38 -21.13 18.88
CA GLY A 371 7.14 -21.13 18.12
C GLY A 371 5.94 -20.36 18.69
N ASP A 372 6.11 -19.24 19.38
CA ASP A 372 4.99 -18.33 19.69
C ASP A 372 4.67 -17.43 18.48
N ALA A 373 4.27 -18.07 17.39
CA ALA A 373 3.82 -17.35 16.21
C ALA A 373 2.41 -16.81 16.45
N LYS A 374 2.32 -15.56 16.92
CA LYS A 374 1.07 -14.78 16.84
C LYS A 374 0.58 -14.77 15.39
N GLN A 375 -0.73 -14.75 15.21
CA GLN A 375 -1.35 -14.62 13.89
C GLN A 375 -0.98 -13.24 13.31
N THR A 376 0.08 -13.20 12.52
CA THR A 376 0.54 -11.98 11.85
C THR A 376 0.06 -11.91 10.39
N MET A 377 -0.83 -12.83 10.01
CA MET A 377 -1.36 -12.96 8.65
C MET A 377 -2.87 -13.13 8.71
N VAL A 378 -3.57 -12.52 7.76
CA VAL A 378 -5.01 -12.61 7.61
C VAL A 378 -5.39 -12.61 6.14
N ASP A 379 -6.32 -13.48 5.75
CA ASP A 379 -6.94 -13.46 4.43
C ASP A 379 -8.24 -12.66 4.51
N VAL A 380 -8.43 -11.74 3.58
CA VAL A 380 -9.52 -10.76 3.62
C VAL A 380 -10.25 -10.73 2.28
N ASP A 381 -11.54 -10.91 2.35
CA ASP A 381 -12.45 -10.66 1.24
C ASP A 381 -12.83 -9.17 1.25
N LEU A 382 -12.38 -8.43 0.25
CA LEU A 382 -12.47 -6.98 0.21
C LEU A 382 -13.90 -6.49 -0.03
N VAL A 383 -14.31 -5.54 0.78
CA VAL A 383 -15.58 -4.79 0.68
C VAL A 383 -15.34 -3.42 0.05
N ALA A 384 -14.28 -2.73 0.45
CA ALA A 384 -13.87 -1.45 -0.13
C ALA A 384 -12.36 -1.29 -0.13
N LEU A 385 -11.86 -0.60 -1.14
CA LEU A 385 -10.53 -0.01 -1.20
C LEU A 385 -10.69 1.45 -1.60
N SER A 386 -10.18 2.35 -0.79
CA SER A 386 -10.34 3.79 -0.98
C SER A 386 -9.01 4.50 -0.91
N GLY A 387 -8.95 5.65 -1.58
CA GLY A 387 -7.75 6.45 -1.64
C GLY A 387 -6.56 5.63 -2.15
N ASP A 388 -5.44 5.70 -1.45
CA ASP A 388 -4.23 4.91 -1.69
C ASP A 388 -4.21 3.60 -0.87
N GLY A 389 -5.35 2.91 -0.86
CA GLY A 389 -5.58 1.72 -0.04
C GLY A 389 -5.11 0.41 -0.66
N GLY A 390 -3.97 0.39 -1.36
CA GLY A 390 -3.50 -0.79 -2.09
C GLY A 390 -4.19 -0.98 -3.44
N ALA A 391 -5.07 -0.07 -3.84
CA ALA A 391 -5.60 0.04 -5.19
C ALA A 391 -4.77 1.04 -5.96
N TYR A 392 -3.56 0.66 -6.35
CA TYR A 392 -2.71 1.52 -7.12
C TYR A 392 -3.32 1.75 -8.50
N ARG A 393 -4.16 2.82 -8.60
CA ARG A 393 -4.79 3.28 -9.85
C ARG A 393 -5.42 2.15 -10.68
N GLY A 394 -6.34 1.41 -10.01
CA GLY A 394 -7.04 0.27 -10.63
C GLY A 394 -6.31 -1.08 -10.57
N GLY A 395 -5.10 -1.12 -10.04
CA GLY A 395 -4.45 -2.35 -9.59
C GLY A 395 -4.76 -2.61 -8.12
N VAL A 396 -5.04 -3.84 -7.75
CA VAL A 396 -5.15 -4.24 -6.34
C VAL A 396 -4.00 -5.17 -6.05
N THR A 397 -3.25 -4.87 -4.99
CA THR A 397 -2.20 -5.77 -4.50
C THR A 397 -2.82 -7.07 -4.02
N LEU A 398 -2.10 -8.18 -4.19
CA LEU A 398 -2.57 -9.50 -3.75
C LEU A 398 -2.35 -9.69 -2.25
N ALA A 399 -1.30 -9.07 -1.72
CA ALA A 399 -0.96 -9.06 -0.31
C ALA A 399 -0.18 -7.80 0.04
N GLU A 400 -0.21 -7.42 1.31
CA GLU A 400 0.56 -6.30 1.85
C GLU A 400 1.08 -6.63 3.23
N ASN A 401 2.31 -6.20 3.51
CA ASN A 401 2.96 -6.31 4.82
C ASN A 401 3.13 -4.92 5.43
N LEU A 402 2.34 -4.58 6.42
CA LEU A 402 2.25 -3.26 7.02
C LEU A 402 2.59 -3.28 8.54
N PRO A 403 3.01 -2.14 9.12
CA PRO A 403 3.35 -0.85 8.52
C PRO A 403 4.70 -0.88 7.77
N ASN A 404 4.80 -0.13 6.68
CA ASN A 404 6.02 0.01 5.91
C ASN A 404 6.92 1.10 6.54
N GLY A 405 8.03 0.68 7.15
CA GLY A 405 9.12 1.60 7.50
C GLY A 405 8.85 2.62 8.61
N ASP A 406 7.70 2.55 9.29
CA ASP A 406 7.44 3.41 10.43
C ASP A 406 8.30 3.01 11.63
N LYS A 407 9.40 3.77 11.81
CA LYS A 407 10.34 3.55 12.91
C LYS A 407 9.66 3.66 14.28
N MET A 408 8.64 4.50 14.41
CA MET A 408 7.96 4.71 15.68
C MET A 408 7.12 3.49 16.05
N SER A 409 6.31 2.95 15.13
CA SER A 409 5.56 1.71 15.32
C SER A 409 6.46 0.54 15.68
N LEU A 410 7.61 0.41 15.02
CA LEU A 410 8.60 -0.63 15.34
C LEU A 410 9.25 -0.41 16.71
N THR A 411 9.52 0.83 17.11
CA THR A 411 10.18 1.17 18.38
C THR A 411 9.32 0.85 19.60
N ILE A 412 8.00 1.02 19.52
CA ILE A 412 7.08 0.68 20.63
C ILE A 412 6.74 -0.81 20.68
N GLY A 413 7.43 -1.64 19.88
CA GLY A 413 7.21 -3.07 19.82
C GLY A 413 5.96 -3.46 19.01
N GLY A 414 5.53 -2.60 18.10
CA GLY A 414 4.54 -2.91 17.08
C GLY A 414 5.10 -3.98 16.14
N GLY A 415 4.32 -5.04 15.92
CA GLY A 415 4.62 -6.06 14.91
C GLY A 415 4.19 -5.61 13.53
N ARG A 416 4.48 -6.42 12.53
CA ARG A 416 3.91 -6.33 11.19
C ARG A 416 2.75 -7.30 11.04
N ARG A 417 1.78 -6.94 10.20
CA ARG A 417 0.66 -7.81 9.81
C ARG A 417 0.60 -7.91 8.29
N ASN A 418 0.49 -9.13 7.80
CA ASN A 418 0.29 -9.40 6.39
C ASN A 418 -1.20 -9.57 6.12
N VAL A 419 -1.72 -8.79 5.18
CA VAL A 419 -3.11 -8.88 4.73
C VAL A 419 -3.12 -9.40 3.32
N TYR A 420 -3.83 -10.50 3.09
CA TYR A 420 -4.02 -11.13 1.79
C TYR A 420 -5.39 -10.79 1.22
N HIS A 421 -5.44 -10.66 -0.09
CA HIS A 421 -6.67 -10.38 -0.83
C HIS A 421 -6.94 -11.49 -1.84
N ARG A 422 -7.20 -12.68 -1.36
CA ARG A 422 -7.43 -13.88 -2.17
C ARG A 422 -8.55 -13.70 -3.19
N GLN A 423 -9.62 -13.03 -2.78
CA GLN A 423 -10.78 -12.72 -3.60
C GLN A 423 -10.44 -12.04 -4.94
N ILE A 424 -9.39 -11.24 -4.99
CA ILE A 424 -8.99 -10.50 -6.22
C ILE A 424 -8.75 -11.44 -7.40
N ARG A 425 -8.37 -12.68 -7.16
CA ARG A 425 -8.15 -13.68 -8.20
C ARG A 425 -9.45 -14.25 -8.75
N SER A 426 -10.48 -14.39 -7.92
CA SER A 426 -11.80 -14.89 -8.33
C SER A 426 -12.55 -13.95 -9.29
N THR A 427 -12.04 -12.71 -9.44
CA THR A 427 -12.57 -11.75 -10.43
C THR A 427 -12.04 -11.99 -11.84
N SER A 428 -11.11 -12.91 -12.03
CA SER A 428 -10.56 -13.25 -13.34
C SER A 428 -11.61 -13.94 -14.20
N GLN A 429 -11.70 -13.53 -15.46
CA GLN A 429 -12.65 -14.12 -16.41
C GLN A 429 -12.02 -15.36 -17.05
N PRO A 430 -12.62 -16.56 -16.94
CA PRO A 430 -12.05 -17.80 -17.46
C PRO A 430 -11.64 -17.72 -18.94
N GLU A 431 -12.42 -17.00 -19.76
CA GLU A 431 -12.11 -16.81 -21.18
C GLU A 431 -10.84 -15.97 -21.41
N LYS A 432 -10.57 -14.97 -20.57
CA LYS A 432 -9.34 -14.17 -20.67
C LYS A 432 -8.12 -14.97 -20.24
N ILE A 433 -8.28 -15.82 -19.23
CA ILE A 433 -7.22 -16.73 -18.80
C ILE A 433 -6.89 -17.69 -19.92
N GLN A 434 -7.90 -18.35 -20.50
CA GLN A 434 -7.68 -19.30 -21.59
C GLN A 434 -6.98 -18.64 -22.79
N LYS A 435 -7.42 -17.45 -23.23
CA LYS A 435 -6.75 -16.69 -24.29
C LYS A 435 -5.29 -16.38 -23.99
N ARG A 436 -4.99 -16.06 -22.71
CA ARG A 436 -3.62 -15.83 -22.27
C ARG A 436 -2.80 -17.11 -22.33
N LEU A 437 -3.32 -18.23 -21.82
CA LEU A 437 -2.63 -19.52 -21.87
C LEU A 437 -2.38 -19.95 -23.31
N ASP A 438 -3.40 -19.85 -24.17
CA ASP A 438 -3.27 -20.14 -25.59
C ASP A 438 -2.20 -19.28 -26.28
N ALA A 439 -1.99 -18.06 -25.81
CA ALA A 439 -1.00 -17.15 -26.37
C ALA A 439 0.44 -17.43 -25.92
N VAL A 440 0.66 -17.82 -24.66
CA VAL A 440 2.01 -17.84 -24.09
C VAL A 440 2.46 -19.16 -23.47
N LEU A 441 1.59 -20.14 -23.24
CA LEU A 441 1.95 -21.39 -22.60
C LEU A 441 1.85 -22.57 -23.59
N ASP A 442 2.82 -23.47 -23.57
CA ASP A 442 2.74 -24.73 -24.32
C ASP A 442 1.48 -25.51 -23.89
N PRO A 443 0.61 -25.94 -24.82
CA PRO A 443 -0.68 -26.59 -24.50
C PRO A 443 -0.59 -27.80 -23.56
N LYS A 444 0.54 -28.51 -23.55
CA LYS A 444 0.73 -29.66 -22.64
C LYS A 444 0.69 -29.29 -21.15
N PHE A 445 0.91 -28.00 -20.80
CA PHE A 445 0.88 -27.49 -19.43
C PHE A 445 -0.43 -26.80 -19.06
N HIS A 446 -1.38 -26.57 -19.99
CA HIS A 446 -2.63 -25.86 -19.69
C HIS A 446 -3.42 -26.48 -18.52
N LYS A 447 -3.41 -27.81 -18.40
CA LYS A 447 -4.11 -28.53 -17.32
C LYS A 447 -3.47 -28.31 -15.94
N LEU A 448 -2.18 -27.94 -15.90
CA LEU A 448 -1.46 -27.65 -14.66
C LEU A 448 -1.57 -26.17 -14.27
N TYR A 449 -2.05 -25.29 -15.14
CA TYR A 449 -2.29 -23.92 -14.76
C TYR A 449 -3.51 -23.85 -13.82
N ASN A 450 -3.33 -23.29 -12.63
CA ASN A 450 -4.36 -23.18 -11.61
C ASN A 450 -4.22 -21.84 -10.88
N GLU A 451 -5.24 -21.00 -10.90
CA GLU A 451 -5.21 -19.69 -10.26
C GLU A 451 -4.94 -19.76 -8.74
N GLU A 452 -5.40 -20.82 -8.06
CA GLU A 452 -5.09 -21.08 -6.65
C GLU A 452 -3.58 -21.23 -6.41
N ALA A 453 -2.85 -21.73 -7.39
CA ALA A 453 -1.41 -21.93 -7.27
C ALA A 453 -0.62 -20.63 -7.08
N ASP A 454 -1.13 -19.53 -7.59
CA ASP A 454 -0.54 -18.22 -7.31
C ASP A 454 -0.74 -17.80 -5.84
N HIS A 455 -1.86 -18.18 -5.23
CA HIS A 455 -2.09 -17.95 -3.81
C HIS A 455 -1.10 -18.75 -2.96
N TRP A 456 -0.91 -20.03 -3.27
CA TRP A 456 0.09 -20.88 -2.59
C TRP A 456 1.51 -20.33 -2.77
N PHE A 457 1.85 -19.89 -3.98
CA PHE A 457 3.13 -19.22 -4.24
C PHE A 457 3.29 -17.96 -3.39
N THR A 458 2.24 -17.12 -3.31
CA THR A 458 2.26 -15.87 -2.54
C THR A 458 2.41 -16.14 -1.04
N ILE A 459 1.76 -17.20 -0.50
CA ILE A 459 1.98 -17.63 0.89
C ILE A 459 3.45 -17.93 1.13
N GLY A 460 4.07 -18.71 0.24
CA GLY A 460 5.50 -19.03 0.31
C GLY A 460 6.37 -17.77 0.24
N HIS A 461 6.08 -16.85 -0.67
CA HIS A 461 6.79 -15.59 -0.86
C HIS A 461 6.79 -14.73 0.41
N GLU A 462 5.63 -14.45 0.97
CA GLU A 462 5.51 -13.57 2.15
C GLU A 462 6.17 -14.20 3.39
N ASN A 463 6.09 -15.52 3.53
CA ASN A 463 6.78 -16.20 4.62
C ASN A 463 8.30 -16.25 4.41
N ALA A 464 8.77 -16.33 3.16
CA ALA A 464 10.19 -16.31 2.84
C ALA A 464 10.87 -14.96 3.14
N HIS A 465 10.12 -13.85 3.23
CA HIS A 465 10.64 -12.60 3.79
C HIS A 465 11.17 -12.75 5.22
N SER A 466 10.59 -13.67 5.97
CA SER A 466 11.02 -13.99 7.34
C SER A 466 12.21 -14.96 7.41
N LEU A 467 12.66 -15.50 6.28
CA LEU A 467 13.79 -16.41 6.18
C LEU A 467 15.06 -15.70 5.74
N GLY A 468 16.20 -16.26 6.06
CA GLY A 468 17.51 -15.75 5.64
C GLY A 468 18.19 -14.82 6.65
N PRO A 469 19.17 -14.01 6.23
CA PRO A 469 19.95 -13.15 7.11
C PRO A 469 19.09 -12.13 7.87
N LYS A 470 19.34 -11.98 9.16
CA LYS A 470 18.55 -11.12 10.04
C LYS A 470 18.81 -9.61 9.83
N ASN A 471 20.03 -9.26 9.46
CA ASN A 471 20.47 -7.87 9.27
C ASN A 471 21.57 -7.83 8.21
N GLY A 472 21.87 -6.64 7.67
CA GLY A 472 23.09 -6.39 6.90
C GLY A 472 22.89 -6.33 5.39
N ASP A 473 21.75 -5.81 4.95
CA ASP A 473 21.48 -5.58 3.54
C ASP A 473 21.39 -4.09 3.15
N GLU A 474 21.60 -3.18 4.11
CA GLU A 474 21.61 -1.74 3.86
C GLU A 474 22.72 -1.32 2.87
N GLY A 475 23.85 -2.01 2.86
CA GLY A 475 24.95 -1.77 1.92
C GLY A 475 24.63 -2.08 0.48
N LEU A 476 23.52 -2.79 0.18
CA LEU A 476 23.07 -3.05 -1.18
C LEU A 476 22.46 -1.79 -1.85
N GLY A 477 22.21 -0.73 -1.09
CA GLY A 477 21.70 0.54 -1.59
C GLY A 477 20.39 0.39 -2.39
N LYS A 478 20.32 1.02 -3.57
CA LYS A 478 19.13 0.99 -4.44
C LYS A 478 18.74 -0.40 -4.96
N TYR A 479 19.60 -1.39 -4.86
CA TYR A 479 19.32 -2.78 -5.29
C TYR A 479 18.70 -3.64 -4.19
N ARG A 480 18.65 -3.15 -2.95
CA ARG A 480 18.17 -3.88 -1.79
C ARG A 480 16.80 -4.53 -2.02
N ASN A 481 15.82 -3.73 -2.44
CA ASN A 481 14.46 -4.23 -2.65
C ASN A 481 14.39 -5.28 -3.78
N ILE A 482 15.14 -5.11 -4.86
CA ILE A 482 15.20 -6.09 -5.97
C ILE A 482 15.72 -7.43 -5.45
N VAL A 483 16.79 -7.40 -4.65
CA VAL A 483 17.42 -8.59 -4.09
C VAL A 483 16.50 -9.28 -3.08
N GLU A 484 15.85 -8.51 -2.20
CA GLU A 484 14.94 -9.02 -1.18
C GLU A 484 13.68 -9.67 -1.80
N GLU A 485 13.06 -9.01 -2.77
CA GLU A 485 11.91 -9.56 -3.50
C GLU A 485 12.27 -10.84 -4.27
N ASN A 486 13.49 -10.87 -4.83
CA ASN A 486 13.99 -12.06 -5.51
C ASN A 486 14.25 -13.21 -4.52
N LYS A 487 14.75 -12.90 -3.31
CA LYS A 487 14.89 -13.88 -2.22
C LYS A 487 13.55 -14.49 -1.85
N ALA A 488 12.53 -13.66 -1.69
CA ALA A 488 11.20 -14.11 -1.28
C ALA A 488 10.58 -15.07 -2.31
N ASP A 489 10.65 -14.74 -3.61
CA ASP A 489 10.18 -15.65 -4.67
C ASP A 489 10.95 -16.96 -4.72
N MET A 490 12.28 -16.86 -4.69
CA MET A 490 13.11 -18.07 -4.74
C MET A 490 12.96 -18.93 -3.47
N GLY A 491 12.71 -18.30 -2.33
CA GLY A 491 12.35 -18.99 -1.08
C GLY A 491 11.04 -19.75 -1.22
N SER A 492 10.01 -19.14 -1.83
CA SER A 492 8.74 -19.82 -2.10
C SER A 492 8.93 -21.10 -2.91
N LEU A 493 9.73 -21.05 -3.97
CA LEU A 493 9.94 -22.20 -4.86
C LEU A 493 10.90 -23.24 -4.31
N SER A 494 11.96 -22.82 -3.61
CA SER A 494 13.06 -23.69 -3.19
C SER A 494 12.63 -24.78 -2.22
N PHE A 495 11.58 -24.54 -1.45
CA PHE A 495 11.12 -25.44 -0.39
C PHE A 495 9.91 -26.28 -0.77
N LEU A 496 9.44 -26.23 -2.02
CA LEU A 496 8.25 -26.97 -2.44
C LEU A 496 8.39 -28.48 -2.23
N ASP A 497 9.58 -29.05 -2.49
CA ASP A 497 9.83 -30.48 -2.23
C ASP A 497 9.76 -30.81 -0.73
N ASP A 498 10.22 -29.92 0.14
CA ASP A 498 10.15 -30.09 1.58
C ASP A 498 8.72 -29.97 2.09
N LEU A 499 7.96 -29.03 1.56
CA LEU A 499 6.54 -28.84 1.89
C LEU A 499 5.65 -29.99 1.38
N VAL A 500 6.01 -30.62 0.25
CA VAL A 500 5.37 -31.89 -0.20
C VAL A 500 5.69 -33.04 0.74
N LYS A 501 6.93 -33.19 1.18
CA LYS A 501 7.34 -34.28 2.12
C LYS A 501 6.59 -34.19 3.45
N VAL A 502 6.31 -33.00 3.95
CA VAL A 502 5.56 -32.81 5.20
C VAL A 502 4.04 -32.78 5.01
N GLY A 503 3.56 -32.94 3.77
CA GLY A 503 2.14 -33.05 3.45
C GLY A 503 1.37 -31.72 3.37
N MET A 504 2.06 -30.57 3.36
CA MET A 504 1.43 -29.27 3.17
C MET A 504 0.89 -29.12 1.75
N TYR A 505 1.63 -29.57 0.75
CA TYR A 505 1.23 -29.60 -0.65
C TYR A 505 1.25 -31.01 -1.22
N THR A 506 0.38 -31.27 -2.19
CA THR A 506 0.48 -32.47 -3.02
C THR A 506 1.53 -32.30 -4.11
N PRO A 507 2.05 -33.40 -4.71
CA PRO A 507 2.91 -33.27 -5.89
C PRO A 507 2.27 -32.49 -7.04
N GLU A 508 0.98 -32.66 -7.27
CA GLU A 508 0.23 -31.92 -8.29
C GLU A 508 0.18 -30.42 -7.98
N GLN A 509 -0.10 -30.02 -6.75
CA GLN A 509 -0.07 -28.62 -6.33
C GLN A 509 1.30 -27.98 -6.52
N LYS A 510 2.38 -28.73 -6.20
CA LYS A 510 3.74 -28.28 -6.51
C LYS A 510 3.90 -27.99 -8.01
N ASP A 511 3.51 -28.92 -8.87
CA ASP A 511 3.63 -28.76 -10.33
C ASP A 511 2.78 -27.56 -10.83
N GLN A 512 1.59 -27.36 -10.26
CA GLN A 512 0.75 -26.20 -10.55
C GLN A 512 1.42 -24.88 -10.14
N ILE A 513 2.05 -24.81 -8.96
CA ILE A 513 2.82 -23.63 -8.52
C ILE A 513 3.95 -23.32 -9.51
N LEU A 514 4.70 -24.34 -9.93
CA LEU A 514 5.84 -24.20 -10.83
C LEU A 514 5.41 -23.71 -12.23
N VAL A 515 4.31 -24.25 -12.78
CA VAL A 515 3.77 -23.83 -14.08
C VAL A 515 3.22 -22.41 -14.00
N ASN A 516 2.50 -22.07 -12.94
CA ASN A 516 2.00 -20.71 -12.73
C ASN A 516 3.14 -19.69 -12.63
N PHE A 517 4.16 -19.98 -11.81
CA PHE A 517 5.35 -19.15 -11.72
C PHE A 517 6.00 -18.93 -13.08
N ALA A 518 6.27 -19.99 -13.84
CA ALA A 518 6.89 -19.90 -15.15
C ALA A 518 6.05 -19.04 -16.13
N THR A 519 4.71 -19.17 -16.07
CA THR A 519 3.79 -18.41 -16.93
C THR A 519 3.71 -16.94 -16.51
N ASN A 520 3.76 -16.65 -15.21
CA ASN A 520 3.53 -15.31 -14.66
C ASN A 520 4.80 -14.46 -14.53
N THR A 521 5.98 -15.07 -14.63
CA THR A 521 7.26 -14.34 -14.54
C THR A 521 7.59 -13.52 -15.80
N PHE A 522 6.96 -13.79 -16.95
CA PHE A 522 7.13 -13.01 -18.17
C PHE A 522 6.22 -11.79 -18.20
N LEU A 523 6.76 -10.67 -18.65
CA LEU A 523 6.11 -9.36 -18.64
C LEU A 523 5.74 -8.90 -20.06
N LYS A 524 4.70 -8.07 -20.17
CA LYS A 524 4.28 -7.47 -21.46
C LYS A 524 5.19 -6.33 -21.94
N SER A 525 6.08 -5.80 -21.09
CA SER A 525 7.03 -4.73 -21.42
C SER A 525 8.24 -4.76 -20.48
N LYS A 526 9.38 -4.27 -21.00
CA LYS A 526 10.61 -4.11 -20.20
C LYS A 526 10.36 -3.12 -19.05
N PRO A 527 10.66 -3.48 -17.79
CA PRO A 527 10.53 -2.58 -16.66
C PRO A 527 11.70 -1.60 -16.55
N THR A 528 11.49 -0.51 -15.81
CA THR A 528 12.54 0.39 -15.33
C THR A 528 13.08 -0.09 -13.98
N MET A 529 14.28 0.35 -13.61
CA MET A 529 15.03 -0.17 -12.44
C MET A 529 14.38 0.17 -11.08
N ASP A 530 13.47 1.13 -11.03
CA ASP A 530 12.65 1.48 -9.86
C ASP A 530 11.48 0.53 -9.60
N GLN A 531 11.19 -0.37 -10.55
CA GLN A 531 10.10 -1.35 -10.46
C GLN A 531 10.63 -2.71 -9.94
N ALA A 532 11.04 -2.77 -8.67
CA ALA A 532 11.72 -3.92 -8.08
C ALA A 532 11.08 -5.28 -8.40
N HIS A 533 9.77 -5.42 -8.20
CA HIS A 533 9.03 -6.66 -8.50
C HIS A 533 9.09 -7.07 -9.97
N ARG A 534 9.05 -6.10 -10.90
CA ARG A 534 9.11 -6.40 -12.33
C ARG A 534 10.53 -6.67 -12.82
N VAL A 535 11.52 -5.99 -12.23
CA VAL A 535 12.95 -6.25 -12.51
C VAL A 535 13.31 -7.67 -12.11
N ARG A 536 12.92 -8.11 -10.88
CA ARG A 536 13.17 -9.49 -10.43
C ARG A 536 12.54 -10.54 -11.35
N SER A 537 11.33 -10.28 -11.87
CA SER A 537 10.67 -11.22 -12.79
C SER A 537 11.49 -11.45 -14.06
N VAL A 538 12.07 -10.37 -14.64
CA VAL A 538 12.97 -10.52 -15.80
C VAL A 538 14.24 -11.28 -15.43
N MET A 539 14.83 -11.02 -14.26
CA MET A 539 16.02 -11.74 -13.76
C MET A 539 15.72 -13.23 -13.62
N GLN A 540 14.58 -13.58 -13.03
CA GLN A 540 14.12 -14.96 -12.83
C GLN A 540 13.89 -15.67 -14.16
N ALA A 541 13.14 -15.07 -15.09
CA ALA A 541 12.91 -15.63 -16.40
C ALA A 541 14.23 -15.98 -17.12
N ASN A 542 15.19 -15.04 -17.11
CA ASN A 542 16.50 -15.24 -17.74
C ASN A 542 17.32 -16.34 -17.04
N TYR A 543 17.33 -16.34 -15.70
CA TYR A 543 18.06 -17.34 -14.93
C TYR A 543 17.51 -18.74 -15.18
N PHE A 544 16.19 -18.91 -15.13
CA PHE A 544 15.54 -20.20 -15.37
C PHE A 544 15.69 -20.67 -16.82
N MET A 545 15.71 -19.75 -17.80
CA MET A 545 16.05 -20.09 -19.18
C MET A 545 17.52 -20.53 -19.33
N LYS A 546 18.46 -19.84 -18.70
CA LYS A 546 19.90 -20.17 -18.69
C LYS A 546 20.16 -21.58 -18.13
N GLU A 547 19.45 -21.95 -17.08
CA GLU A 547 19.57 -23.28 -16.45
C GLU A 547 18.72 -24.36 -17.15
N GLY A 548 17.93 -24.00 -18.15
CA GLY A 548 17.05 -24.91 -18.89
C GLY A 548 15.89 -25.46 -18.08
N ALA A 549 15.44 -24.74 -17.07
CA ALA A 549 14.22 -25.03 -16.30
C ALA A 549 12.98 -24.44 -17.00
N ILE A 550 13.14 -23.36 -17.73
CA ILE A 550 12.14 -22.78 -18.64
C ILE A 550 12.74 -22.72 -20.03
N ASP A 551 11.96 -23.00 -21.06
CA ASP A 551 12.30 -22.71 -22.45
C ASP A 551 11.20 -21.88 -23.08
N VAL A 552 11.56 -21.04 -24.05
CA VAL A 552 10.65 -20.21 -24.82
C VAL A 552 10.91 -20.45 -26.30
N SER A 553 9.90 -20.88 -27.02
CA SER A 553 9.97 -21.06 -28.48
C SER A 553 10.05 -19.71 -29.21
N ASP A 554 10.40 -19.74 -30.49
CA ASP A 554 10.53 -18.53 -31.32
C ASP A 554 9.19 -17.78 -31.48
N ASP A 555 8.07 -18.49 -31.40
CA ASP A 555 6.73 -17.93 -31.39
C ASP A 555 6.23 -17.48 -29.99
N GLY A 556 7.10 -17.54 -28.98
CA GLY A 556 6.82 -17.02 -27.63
C GLY A 556 6.00 -17.95 -26.74
N LYS A 557 6.05 -19.28 -26.94
CA LYS A 557 5.42 -20.27 -26.05
C LYS A 557 6.40 -20.71 -24.97
N ILE A 558 5.93 -20.70 -23.73
CA ILE A 558 6.67 -21.11 -22.55
C ILE A 558 6.51 -22.62 -22.35
N SER A 559 7.61 -23.32 -22.21
CA SER A 559 7.68 -24.72 -21.79
C SER A 559 8.44 -24.84 -20.47
N VAL A 560 8.05 -25.79 -19.61
CA VAL A 560 8.59 -25.94 -18.26
C VAL A 560 9.24 -27.33 -18.11
N ASN A 561 10.44 -27.37 -17.58
CA ASN A 561 11.06 -28.60 -17.12
C ASN A 561 10.86 -28.71 -15.59
N LEU A 562 9.79 -29.38 -15.17
CA LEU A 562 9.37 -29.47 -13.76
C LEU A 562 10.47 -30.02 -12.84
N GLU A 563 11.29 -30.97 -13.32
CA GLU A 563 12.37 -31.55 -12.53
C GLU A 563 13.50 -30.56 -12.24
N LYS A 564 13.70 -29.57 -13.13
CA LYS A 564 14.77 -28.58 -12.98
C LYS A 564 14.31 -27.34 -12.20
N MET A 565 13.01 -27.08 -12.05
CA MET A 565 12.50 -25.85 -11.47
C MET A 565 12.98 -25.63 -10.03
N VAL A 566 12.73 -26.57 -9.12
CA VAL A 566 13.14 -26.46 -7.71
C VAL A 566 14.67 -26.40 -7.55
N PRO A 567 15.47 -27.26 -8.20
CA PRO A 567 16.94 -27.13 -8.18
C PRO A 567 17.45 -25.77 -8.66
N THR A 568 16.85 -25.23 -9.72
CA THR A 568 17.21 -23.89 -10.24
C THR A 568 16.88 -22.79 -9.23
N ALA A 569 15.71 -22.86 -8.59
CA ALA A 569 15.34 -21.91 -7.54
C ALA A 569 16.31 -21.96 -6.35
N LYS A 570 16.70 -23.15 -5.89
CA LYS A 570 17.71 -23.33 -4.82
C LYS A 570 19.06 -22.75 -5.19
N LYS A 571 19.49 -22.93 -6.43
CA LYS A 571 20.75 -22.37 -6.94
C LYS A 571 20.70 -20.85 -6.93
N MET A 572 19.64 -20.26 -7.49
CA MET A 572 19.45 -18.81 -7.53
C MET A 572 19.33 -18.23 -6.11
N LEU A 573 18.58 -18.88 -5.20
CA LEU A 573 18.48 -18.45 -3.80
C LEU A 573 19.86 -18.42 -3.13
N THR A 574 20.72 -19.40 -3.41
CA THR A 574 22.09 -19.45 -2.87
C THR A 574 22.93 -18.25 -3.34
N GLU A 575 22.79 -17.86 -4.60
CA GLU A 575 23.48 -16.67 -5.13
C GLU A 575 22.94 -15.40 -4.48
N ILE A 576 21.64 -15.28 -4.32
CA ILE A 576 20.98 -14.16 -3.65
C ILE A 576 21.46 -13.99 -2.21
N ILE A 577 21.52 -15.09 -1.44
CA ILE A 577 22.02 -15.05 -0.05
C ILE A 577 23.48 -14.59 0.00
N LYS A 578 24.33 -15.02 -0.94
CA LYS A 578 25.71 -14.51 -1.04
C LYS A 578 25.75 -13.00 -1.29
N VAL A 579 24.87 -12.48 -2.16
CA VAL A 579 24.75 -11.05 -2.41
C VAL A 579 24.32 -10.31 -1.15
N GLN A 580 23.31 -10.81 -0.41
CA GLN A 580 22.91 -10.21 0.85
C GLN A 580 24.03 -10.22 1.89
N LEU A 581 24.75 -11.33 2.03
CA LEU A 581 25.88 -11.45 2.97
C LEU A 581 27.08 -10.57 2.60
N SER A 582 27.26 -10.22 1.32
CA SER A 582 28.32 -9.31 0.91
C SER A 582 28.10 -7.89 1.46
N ASN A 583 26.84 -7.50 1.64
CA ASN A 583 26.43 -6.16 2.05
C ASN A 583 27.12 -5.05 1.22
N ASP A 584 27.34 -5.30 -0.07
CA ASP A 584 28.08 -4.45 -0.99
C ASP A 584 27.24 -4.10 -2.22
N MET A 585 27.08 -2.79 -2.46
CA MET A 585 26.27 -2.27 -3.57
C MET A 585 26.82 -2.69 -4.94
N LYS A 586 28.13 -2.80 -5.10
CA LYS A 586 28.74 -3.19 -6.37
C LYS A 586 28.45 -4.65 -6.69
N THR A 587 28.54 -5.54 -5.71
CA THR A 587 28.17 -6.95 -5.83
C THR A 587 26.71 -7.11 -6.23
N ALA A 588 25.80 -6.33 -5.60
CA ALA A 588 24.39 -6.33 -5.94
C ALA A 588 24.14 -5.80 -7.36
N GLU A 589 24.81 -4.72 -7.75
CA GLU A 589 24.74 -4.17 -9.11
C GLU A 589 25.17 -5.19 -10.16
N ASP A 590 26.28 -5.87 -9.96
CA ASP A 590 26.80 -6.87 -10.90
C ASP A 590 25.83 -8.04 -11.03
N TYR A 591 25.31 -8.55 -9.91
CA TYR A 591 24.30 -9.60 -9.90
C TYR A 591 23.01 -9.22 -10.66
N VAL A 592 22.48 -8.00 -10.41
CA VAL A 592 21.29 -7.51 -11.10
C VAL A 592 21.58 -7.32 -12.59
N ASN A 593 22.69 -6.69 -12.98
CA ASN A 593 23.05 -6.43 -14.37
C ASN A 593 23.33 -7.73 -15.17
N GLU A 594 23.87 -8.76 -14.52
CA GLU A 594 24.06 -10.06 -15.16
C GLU A 594 22.72 -10.71 -15.54
N ASN A 595 21.73 -10.63 -14.70
CA ASN A 595 20.46 -11.34 -14.85
C ASN A 595 19.33 -10.47 -15.46
N PHE A 596 19.38 -9.16 -15.34
CA PHE A 596 18.39 -8.25 -15.89
C PHE A 596 18.70 -7.89 -17.35
N LYS A 597 18.39 -8.79 -18.27
CA LYS A 597 18.57 -8.62 -19.73
C LYS A 597 17.26 -8.84 -20.45
N TRP A 598 16.82 -7.84 -21.21
CA TRP A 598 15.63 -7.98 -22.06
C TRP A 598 16.05 -8.53 -23.42
N GLY A 599 15.90 -9.83 -23.61
CA GLY A 599 16.29 -10.53 -24.83
C GLY A 599 15.13 -10.83 -25.78
N GLU A 600 15.43 -11.47 -26.91
CA GLU A 600 14.46 -11.84 -27.94
C GLU A 600 13.35 -12.75 -27.41
N LYS A 601 13.66 -13.71 -26.53
CA LYS A 601 12.69 -14.59 -25.90
C LYS A 601 11.71 -13.84 -24.98
N ASN A 602 12.22 -12.86 -24.22
CA ASN A 602 11.35 -11.99 -23.42
C ASN A 602 10.40 -11.18 -24.31
N GLU A 603 10.92 -10.67 -25.44
CA GLU A 603 10.12 -9.87 -26.38
C GLU A 603 9.08 -10.71 -27.12
N ALA A 604 9.40 -11.96 -27.48
CA ALA A 604 8.46 -12.86 -28.13
C ALA A 604 7.23 -13.13 -27.23
N VAL A 605 7.46 -13.46 -25.96
CA VAL A 605 6.35 -13.62 -24.99
C VAL A 605 5.63 -12.30 -24.75
N ALA A 606 6.37 -11.19 -24.60
CA ALA A 606 5.80 -9.87 -24.38
C ALA A 606 4.86 -9.43 -25.51
N LYS A 607 5.21 -9.72 -26.76
CA LYS A 607 4.36 -9.46 -27.94
C LYS A 607 3.02 -10.19 -27.80
N ASN A 608 3.05 -11.50 -27.50
CA ASN A 608 1.85 -12.30 -27.33
C ASN A 608 0.99 -11.79 -26.16
N LEU A 609 1.62 -11.42 -25.03
CA LEU A 609 0.93 -10.83 -23.89
C LEU A 609 0.25 -9.51 -24.22
N ARG A 610 0.86 -8.65 -25.03
CA ARG A 610 0.24 -7.38 -25.46
C ARG A 610 -0.97 -7.59 -26.38
N GLU A 611 -0.94 -8.61 -27.23
CA GLU A 611 -2.06 -8.94 -28.12
C GLU A 611 -3.30 -9.42 -27.37
N VAL A 612 -3.12 -10.14 -26.25
CA VAL A 612 -4.24 -10.67 -25.46
C VAL A 612 -4.63 -9.79 -24.27
N ASN A 613 -3.68 -9.08 -23.68
CA ASN A 613 -3.94 -8.17 -22.57
C ASN A 613 -3.95 -6.72 -23.04
N LYS A 614 -5.10 -6.25 -23.47
CA LYS A 614 -5.33 -4.90 -23.97
C LYS A 614 -5.69 -3.89 -22.88
N THR A 615 -5.74 -4.32 -21.61
CA THR A 615 -6.11 -3.44 -20.50
C THR A 615 -5.14 -2.27 -20.37
N LEU A 616 -5.67 -1.06 -20.51
CA LEU A 616 -4.95 0.21 -20.31
C LEU A 616 -5.23 0.83 -18.94
N ASN A 617 -6.44 0.64 -18.42
CA ASN A 617 -6.85 1.19 -17.14
C ASN A 617 -7.60 0.13 -16.34
N GLY A 618 -7.50 0.16 -15.02
CA GLY A 618 -8.30 -0.64 -14.12
C GLY A 618 -9.25 0.24 -13.32
N VAL A 619 -10.36 -0.32 -12.88
CA VAL A 619 -11.28 0.33 -11.95
C VAL A 619 -11.69 -0.66 -10.86
N VAL A 620 -11.68 -0.22 -9.61
CA VAL A 620 -12.19 -1.01 -8.49
C VAL A 620 -13.65 -0.63 -8.25
N GLU A 621 -14.53 -1.61 -8.31
CA GLU A 621 -15.96 -1.45 -8.02
C GLU A 621 -16.26 -2.11 -6.67
N SER A 622 -16.95 -1.39 -5.78
CA SER A 622 -17.22 -1.80 -4.40
C SER A 622 -18.73 -1.88 -4.14
N PRO A 623 -19.49 -2.78 -4.84
CA PRO A 623 -20.96 -2.77 -4.83
C PRO A 623 -21.57 -2.97 -3.44
N LEU A 624 -20.98 -3.79 -2.58
CA LEU A 624 -21.43 -3.93 -1.19
C LEU A 624 -21.21 -2.65 -0.38
N ALA A 625 -20.04 -2.06 -0.48
CA ALA A 625 -19.75 -0.79 0.22
C ALA A 625 -20.65 0.34 -0.29
N ASP A 626 -20.94 0.39 -1.60
CA ASP A 626 -21.83 1.38 -2.20
C ASP A 626 -23.27 1.26 -1.70
N GLU A 627 -23.75 0.04 -1.46
CA GLU A 627 -25.05 -0.21 -0.87
C GLU A 627 -25.07 0.16 0.62
N LEU A 628 -24.08 -0.29 1.39
CA LEU A 628 -24.01 -0.07 2.84
C LEU A 628 -23.82 1.41 3.22
N ALA A 629 -23.18 2.19 2.38
CA ALA A 629 -22.91 3.60 2.67
C ALA A 629 -24.05 4.56 2.25
N LYS A 630 -25.15 4.04 1.68
CA LYS A 630 -26.39 4.80 1.45
C LYS A 630 -27.09 5.06 2.79
#